data_27a27518f60fa48bf3a85372663c9876
#
_entry.id   27a27518f60fa48bf3a85372663c9876
#
_cell.length_a   1.000
_cell.length_b   1.000
_cell.length_c   1.000
_cell.angle_alpha   90.00
_cell.angle_beta   90.00
_cell.angle_gamma   90.00
#
_symmetry.space_group_name_H-M   'P 1'
#
loop_
_entity.id
_entity.type
_entity.pdbx_description
1 polymer ?
#
loop_
_entity_poly.entity_id
_entity_poly.type
_entity_poly.pdbx_seq_one_letter_code
_entity_poly.pdbx_strand_id
1 'polypeptide(L)'
;MSEGILEKDRGGTRELDFIERDVCGEVISCEAAGDFILADYQPEIRKILEIRTAVIPSGKYIGGSRAEFAGTVRYTVLYTDGEGKLSSADLSSDYSFACPLPDAGEYTATADTMAMGTTHRLGGPRKISLRTRLHSLVHLFCRECITPEIRGMGSPADLASLEKLTEAEESMTIACGTTGEFPLHATVQLDSPATDAHAVWAGGNLLISECRPQAGGCLCRGEVWARCLYTEGEELPRTVRERIPFEQFVPIEGASEASSCTAFGRLLSAEVSVAAGEGEENGSMHFDIAAEIEACATGKQPCNPVRDLYSTAYAMNCRYRQVSLARPLGGAMGNYTVSASRPRSECEAENATAIIDADGHPEISCVRVEHGRATVCGKLTLTVIFASVGEDGSSRLLSTQIESPFRLESELRLSGGEEPRFDCHGELVGVRARLEQNAIAVDAEIAIALRAAEMKTMRILESAEPDRSEEITHEGNRIFVVYPKEGQTLFSLAAAYHRSRAAIAAENGLAEDAVQISHLTHSLDGVHHLLITDEA
;
A
#
# COMPACT_ATOMS: atom_id res chain seq x y z
N MET A 1 -9.52 -1.00 -22.86
CA MET A 1 -8.82 -0.97 -24.17
C MET A 1 -7.66 0.00 -23.98
N SER A 2 -6.45 -0.51 -23.74
CA SER A 2 -5.26 0.32 -23.63
C SER A 2 -4.95 0.88 -25.02
N GLU A 3 -5.16 2.17 -25.22
CA GLU A 3 -4.64 2.87 -26.38
C GLU A 3 -3.12 2.89 -26.29
N GLY A 4 -2.45 2.05 -27.09
CA GLY A 4 -1.00 2.11 -27.27
C GLY A 4 -0.61 3.49 -27.76
N ILE A 5 0.35 4.13 -27.09
CA ILE A 5 0.88 5.41 -27.51
C ILE A 5 1.65 5.18 -28.82
N LEU A 6 1.11 5.75 -29.90
CA LEU A 6 1.68 5.69 -31.23
C LEU A 6 2.66 6.86 -31.40
N GLU A 7 3.94 6.60 -31.28
CA GLU A 7 4.96 7.59 -31.67
C GLU A 7 5.14 7.57 -33.20
N LYS A 8 4.86 8.69 -33.85
CA LYS A 8 5.07 8.86 -35.30
C LYS A 8 6.53 9.15 -35.57
N ASP A 9 7.29 8.11 -35.82
CA ASP A 9 8.59 8.27 -36.46
C ASP A 9 8.47 8.12 -37.99
N ARG A 10 9.44 8.66 -38.75
CA ARG A 10 9.39 8.81 -40.22
C ARG A 10 9.31 7.51 -41.05
N GLY A 11 8.86 6.38 -40.43
CA GLY A 11 8.84 5.08 -41.11
C GLY A 11 7.71 4.14 -40.78
N GLY A 12 6.69 4.53 -39.99
CA GLY A 12 5.55 3.67 -39.64
C GLY A 12 5.16 3.78 -38.17
N THR A 13 3.89 3.48 -37.88
CA THR A 13 3.35 3.46 -36.53
C THR A 13 3.95 2.25 -35.79
N ARG A 14 4.79 2.50 -34.81
CA ARG A 14 5.38 1.45 -33.96
C ARG A 14 4.54 1.39 -32.68
N GLU A 15 4.03 0.23 -32.36
CA GLU A 15 3.40 -0.02 -31.07
C GLU A 15 4.51 -0.17 -30.03
N LEU A 16 4.50 0.67 -29.00
CA LEU A 16 5.49 0.64 -27.93
C LEU A 16 4.91 -0.16 -26.76
N ASP A 17 5.68 -1.13 -26.28
CA ASP A 17 5.38 -1.88 -25.08
C ASP A 17 5.96 -1.19 -23.84
N PHE A 18 5.15 -1.08 -22.80
CA PHE A 18 5.52 -0.47 -21.53
C PHE A 18 5.21 -1.40 -20.37
N ILE A 19 6.02 -1.27 -19.34
CA ILE A 19 5.76 -1.88 -18.03
C ILE A 19 5.75 -0.80 -16.96
N GLU A 20 5.08 -1.06 -15.87
CA GLU A 20 5.18 -0.27 -14.65
C GLU A 20 6.21 -0.92 -13.73
N ARG A 21 7.24 -0.16 -13.38
CA ARG A 21 8.31 -0.58 -12.47
C ARG A 21 8.20 0.18 -11.16
N ASP A 22 8.08 -0.54 -10.05
CA ASP A 22 8.26 0.04 -8.72
C ASP A 22 9.76 0.20 -8.46
N VAL A 23 10.24 1.44 -8.46
CA VAL A 23 11.66 1.79 -8.30
C VAL A 23 12.04 2.10 -6.86
N CYS A 24 11.02 2.27 -5.98
CA CYS A 24 11.21 2.43 -4.55
C CYS A 24 10.07 1.68 -3.86
N GLY A 25 10.34 0.84 -2.95
CA GLY A 25 9.37 0.14 -2.11
C GLY A 25 10.01 -0.01 -0.76
N GLU A 26 10.47 1.12 -0.22
CA GLU A 26 11.22 1.20 1.02
C GLU A 26 10.42 1.93 2.08
N VAL A 27 10.69 1.57 3.33
CA VAL A 27 10.17 2.30 4.48
C VAL A 27 11.11 3.44 4.81
N ILE A 28 10.64 4.66 4.64
CA ILE A 28 11.36 5.88 5.02
C ILE A 28 10.94 6.29 6.42
N SER A 29 11.94 6.51 7.30
CA SER A 29 11.69 6.99 8.65
C SER A 29 11.91 8.49 8.72
N CYS A 30 10.96 9.22 9.31
CA CYS A 30 11.10 10.64 9.63
C CYS A 30 10.51 10.95 11.01
N GLU A 31 10.66 12.16 11.48
CA GLU A 31 10.12 12.62 12.76
C GLU A 31 9.28 13.88 12.59
N ALA A 32 8.18 13.94 13.34
CA ALA A 32 7.45 15.18 13.61
C ALA A 32 7.72 15.57 15.07
N ALA A 33 8.18 16.79 15.31
CA ALA A 33 8.51 17.26 16.66
C ALA A 33 8.09 18.72 16.85
N GLY A 34 7.67 19.05 18.07
CA GLY A 34 7.29 20.42 18.43
C GLY A 34 7.36 20.68 19.93
N ASP A 35 7.61 21.95 20.27
CA ASP A 35 7.48 22.48 21.62
C ASP A 35 6.23 23.34 21.68
N PHE A 36 5.32 23.00 22.57
CA PHE A 36 3.99 23.63 22.66
C PHE A 36 3.77 24.27 24.02
N ILE A 37 3.04 25.37 24.00
CA ILE A 37 2.58 26.05 25.21
C ILE A 37 1.05 26.05 25.17
N LEU A 38 0.41 25.54 26.21
CA LEU A 38 -1.04 25.56 26.34
C LEU A 38 -1.56 26.99 26.38
N ALA A 39 -2.67 27.23 25.70
CA ALA A 39 -3.35 28.49 25.72
C ALA A 39 -3.83 28.87 27.15
N ASP A 40 -3.91 30.15 27.47
CA ASP A 40 -4.18 30.63 28.85
C ASP A 40 -5.53 30.18 29.42
N TYR A 41 -6.50 29.89 28.55
CA TYR A 41 -7.82 29.38 28.94
C TYR A 41 -7.83 27.86 29.24
N GLN A 42 -6.80 27.13 28.82
CA GLN A 42 -6.71 25.69 29.08
C GLN A 42 -6.17 25.42 30.49
N PRO A 43 -6.69 24.41 31.20
CA PRO A 43 -6.17 24.01 32.51
C PRO A 43 -4.72 23.55 32.45
N GLU A 44 -4.01 23.67 33.57
CA GLU A 44 -2.62 23.19 33.69
C GLU A 44 -2.54 21.67 33.74
N ILE A 45 -1.52 21.11 33.05
CA ILE A 45 -1.27 19.67 33.01
C ILE A 45 -0.71 19.22 34.35
N ARG A 46 -1.43 18.37 35.05
CA ARG A 46 -0.93 17.64 36.23
C ARG A 46 -0.33 16.29 35.85
N LYS A 47 -1.07 15.51 35.07
CA LYS A 47 -0.65 14.17 34.63
C LYS A 47 -1.21 13.89 33.22
N ILE A 48 -0.35 13.50 32.29
CA ILE A 48 -0.77 13.04 30.98
C ILE A 48 -1.27 11.60 31.11
N LEU A 49 -2.44 11.34 30.59
CA LEU A 49 -3.06 10.03 30.53
C LEU A 49 -2.75 9.32 29.20
N GLU A 50 -2.92 10.04 28.10
CA GLU A 50 -2.74 9.51 26.77
C GLU A 50 -2.39 10.63 25.77
N ILE A 51 -1.65 10.32 24.73
CA ILE A 51 -1.45 11.19 23.57
C ILE A 51 -1.89 10.43 22.34
N ARG A 52 -3.02 10.86 21.76
CA ARG A 52 -3.54 10.33 20.52
C ARG A 52 -2.91 11.05 19.35
N THR A 53 -2.53 10.30 18.34
CA THR A 53 -1.88 10.86 17.15
C THR A 53 -2.66 10.48 15.89
N ALA A 54 -2.89 11.46 15.02
CA ALA A 54 -3.45 11.24 13.69
C ALA A 54 -2.48 11.84 12.67
N VAL A 55 -2.09 11.05 11.67
CA VAL A 55 -1.20 11.48 10.59
C VAL A 55 -2.07 11.87 9.41
N ILE A 56 -1.96 13.14 8.97
CA ILE A 56 -2.74 13.70 7.87
C ILE A 56 -1.77 14.14 6.77
N PRO A 57 -1.65 13.38 5.67
CA PRO A 57 -0.89 13.81 4.50
C PRO A 57 -1.49 15.10 3.93
N SER A 58 -0.66 16.07 3.58
CA SER A 58 -1.10 17.35 3.01
C SER A 58 -0.75 17.51 1.54
N GLY A 59 0.25 16.79 1.04
CA GLY A 59 0.61 16.88 -0.35
C GLY A 59 1.83 16.06 -0.74
N LYS A 60 1.95 15.87 -2.06
CA LYS A 60 3.12 15.27 -2.69
C LYS A 60 3.57 16.12 -3.87
N TYR A 61 4.87 16.20 -4.08
CA TYR A 61 5.47 16.84 -5.24
C TYR A 61 6.50 15.88 -5.87
N ILE A 62 6.38 15.68 -7.18
CA ILE A 62 7.30 14.86 -7.96
C ILE A 62 7.93 15.76 -9.01
N GLY A 63 9.25 15.93 -8.96
CA GLY A 63 9.92 16.77 -9.94
C GLY A 63 11.43 16.85 -9.71
N GLY A 64 12.15 17.21 -10.77
CA GLY A 64 13.60 17.21 -10.75
C GLY A 64 14.17 15.81 -10.51
N SER A 65 14.90 15.64 -9.43
CA SER A 65 15.56 14.38 -9.05
C SER A 65 14.99 13.74 -7.80
N ARG A 66 13.80 14.17 -7.33
CA ARG A 66 13.21 13.67 -6.07
C ARG A 66 11.69 13.72 -6.06
N ALA A 67 11.09 12.85 -5.25
CA ALA A 67 9.72 12.93 -4.80
C ALA A 67 9.70 13.44 -3.36
N GLU A 68 8.86 14.43 -3.08
CA GLU A 68 8.70 15.04 -1.75
C GLU A 68 7.29 14.77 -1.25
N PHE A 69 7.20 14.46 0.04
CA PHE A 69 5.95 14.19 0.74
C PHE A 69 5.89 15.05 1.99
N ALA A 70 4.73 15.59 2.28
CA ALA A 70 4.51 16.43 3.45
C ALA A 70 3.15 16.13 4.08
N GLY A 71 3.04 16.46 5.35
CA GLY A 71 1.80 16.33 6.10
C GLY A 71 1.91 16.92 7.50
N THR A 72 0.86 16.71 8.28
CA THR A 72 0.73 17.19 9.64
C THR A 72 0.40 16.03 10.56
N VAL A 73 1.09 15.94 11.69
CA VAL A 73 0.70 15.08 12.81
C VAL A 73 -0.15 15.91 13.77
N ARG A 74 -1.39 15.51 13.96
CA ARG A 74 -2.25 16.07 14.99
C ARG A 74 -2.11 15.25 16.27
N TYR A 75 -2.06 15.97 17.39
CA TYR A 75 -1.98 15.38 18.72
C TYR A 75 -3.17 15.84 19.52
N THR A 76 -3.86 14.91 20.17
CA THR A 76 -4.74 15.21 21.26
C THR A 76 -4.12 14.69 22.55
N VAL A 77 -3.70 15.58 23.42
CA VAL A 77 -3.15 15.26 24.73
C VAL A 77 -4.30 15.18 25.73
N LEU A 78 -4.61 13.98 26.22
CA LEU A 78 -5.57 13.75 27.30
C LEU A 78 -4.82 13.78 28.62
N TYR A 79 -5.26 14.63 29.54
CA TYR A 79 -4.56 14.83 30.83
C TYR A 79 -5.52 15.14 31.96
N THR A 80 -5.07 14.98 33.17
CA THR A 80 -5.76 15.49 34.36
C THR A 80 -5.21 16.87 34.72
N ASP A 81 -6.10 17.79 35.07
CA ASP A 81 -5.74 19.11 35.57
C ASP A 81 -5.40 19.11 37.09
N GLY A 82 -5.23 20.32 37.66
CA GLY A 82 -4.92 20.51 39.08
C GLY A 82 -6.01 19.99 40.04
N GLU A 83 -7.26 19.96 39.59
CA GLU A 83 -8.41 19.44 40.35
C GLU A 83 -8.63 17.93 40.11
N GLY A 84 -7.87 17.29 39.21
CA GLY A 84 -8.01 15.89 38.84
C GLY A 84 -9.07 15.63 37.77
N LYS A 85 -9.65 16.67 37.17
CA LYS A 85 -10.62 16.56 36.08
C LYS A 85 -9.94 16.23 34.77
N LEU A 86 -10.64 15.52 33.89
CA LEU A 86 -10.17 15.19 32.54
C LEU A 86 -10.26 16.43 31.64
N SER A 87 -9.17 16.72 30.98
CA SER A 87 -9.04 17.80 30.00
C SER A 87 -8.27 17.33 28.77
N SER A 88 -8.38 18.10 27.68
CA SER A 88 -7.64 17.83 26.44
C SER A 88 -6.96 19.08 25.90
N ALA A 89 -5.92 18.86 25.10
CA ALA A 89 -5.29 19.88 24.31
C ALA A 89 -4.94 19.35 22.92
N ASP A 90 -5.40 20.05 21.88
CA ASP A 90 -5.11 19.73 20.50
C ASP A 90 -3.90 20.53 20.02
N LEU A 91 -2.92 19.82 19.50
CA LEU A 91 -1.64 20.35 19.04
C LEU A 91 -1.33 19.76 17.66
N SER A 92 -0.43 20.38 16.92
CA SER A 92 -0.02 19.83 15.62
C SER A 92 1.43 20.16 15.30
N SER A 93 2.07 19.27 14.55
CA SER A 93 3.42 19.43 14.06
C SER A 93 3.53 18.93 12.63
N ASP A 94 4.20 19.69 11.77
CA ASP A 94 4.39 19.29 10.39
C ASP A 94 5.54 18.30 10.25
N TYR A 95 5.44 17.47 9.21
CA TYR A 95 6.51 16.58 8.78
C TYR A 95 6.72 16.68 7.28
N SER A 96 7.93 16.41 6.84
CA SER A 96 8.25 16.22 5.42
C SER A 96 9.40 15.26 5.27
N PHE A 97 9.41 14.55 4.15
CA PHE A 97 10.54 13.72 3.74
C PHE A 97 10.62 13.67 2.22
N ALA A 98 11.75 13.22 1.69
CA ALA A 98 11.97 13.08 0.26
C ALA A 98 12.68 11.77 -0.05
N CYS A 99 12.36 11.21 -1.23
CA CYS A 99 13.12 10.12 -1.82
C CYS A 99 13.72 10.52 -3.17
N PRO A 100 14.95 10.08 -3.49
CA PRO A 100 15.58 10.34 -4.77
C PRO A 100 14.83 9.57 -5.87
N LEU A 101 14.72 10.21 -7.04
CA LEU A 101 14.29 9.55 -8.27
C LEU A 101 15.55 9.01 -8.97
N PRO A 102 15.59 7.72 -9.34
CA PRO A 102 16.80 7.12 -9.87
C PRO A 102 17.17 7.65 -11.28
N ASP A 103 16.17 7.93 -12.10
CA ASP A 103 16.33 8.34 -13.51
C ASP A 103 15.34 9.43 -13.90
N ALA A 104 15.54 10.05 -15.08
CA ALA A 104 14.54 10.92 -15.68
C ALA A 104 13.39 10.09 -16.24
N GLY A 105 12.15 10.37 -15.82
CA GLY A 105 10.96 9.64 -16.24
C GLY A 105 9.67 10.24 -15.70
N GLU A 106 8.56 9.69 -16.15
CA GLU A 106 7.25 9.98 -15.59
C GLU A 106 7.02 9.06 -14.37
N TYR A 107 6.84 9.67 -13.21
CA TYR A 107 6.65 8.94 -11.96
C TYR A 107 5.27 9.19 -11.36
N THR A 108 4.68 8.12 -10.88
CA THR A 108 3.55 8.17 -9.94
C THR A 108 4.07 7.73 -8.57
N ALA A 109 3.68 8.43 -7.51
CA ALA A 109 4.12 8.13 -6.17
C ALA A 109 2.95 7.97 -5.21
N THR A 110 3.07 7.03 -4.28
CA THR A 110 2.20 6.89 -3.11
C THR A 110 3.06 6.80 -1.86
N ALA A 111 2.54 7.29 -0.74
CA ALA A 111 3.18 7.17 0.56
C ALA A 111 2.12 6.89 1.62
N ASP A 112 2.22 5.75 2.26
CA ASP A 112 1.44 5.43 3.44
C ASP A 112 2.27 5.71 4.68
N THR A 113 1.90 6.74 5.43
CA THR A 113 2.66 7.24 6.59
C THR A 113 1.92 6.94 7.87
N MET A 114 2.57 6.23 8.78
CA MET A 114 2.04 5.81 10.07
C MET A 114 2.90 6.32 11.22
N ALA A 115 2.25 6.65 12.36
CA ALA A 115 2.92 6.96 13.60
C ALA A 115 3.35 5.68 14.32
N MET A 116 4.65 5.56 14.63
CA MET A 116 5.23 4.40 15.31
C MET A 116 5.36 4.59 16.83
N GLY A 117 4.92 5.72 17.32
CA GLY A 117 4.94 6.06 18.73
C GLY A 117 5.32 7.50 18.99
N THR A 118 4.71 8.08 20.01
CA THR A 118 4.93 9.47 20.42
C THR A 118 5.55 9.49 21.81
N THR A 119 6.66 10.20 21.93
CA THR A 119 7.31 10.49 23.21
C THR A 119 7.01 11.93 23.62
N HIS A 120 6.92 12.17 24.93
CA HIS A 120 6.64 13.49 25.45
C HIS A 120 7.55 13.88 26.62
N ARG A 121 7.70 15.17 26.83
CA ARG A 121 8.38 15.74 27.98
C ARG A 121 7.63 16.99 28.46
N LEU A 122 7.29 17.03 29.73
CA LEU A 122 6.77 18.24 30.36
C LEU A 122 7.93 19.16 30.76
N GLY A 123 7.93 20.38 30.24
CA GLY A 123 8.84 21.46 30.60
C GLY A 123 8.27 22.38 31.69
N GLY A 124 7.04 22.12 32.12
CA GLY A 124 6.27 22.85 33.13
C GLY A 124 4.80 22.53 32.98
N PRO A 125 3.91 23.04 33.85
CA PRO A 125 2.49 22.68 33.85
C PRO A 125 1.73 23.12 32.57
N ARG A 126 2.32 24.00 31.78
CA ARG A 126 1.75 24.52 30.53
C ARG A 126 2.63 24.30 29.31
N LYS A 127 3.81 23.66 29.47
CA LYS A 127 4.74 23.43 28.37
C LYS A 127 4.99 21.96 28.16
N ILE A 128 4.72 21.49 26.92
CA ILE A 128 4.91 20.11 26.50
C ILE A 128 5.74 20.07 25.22
N SER A 129 6.75 19.18 25.19
CA SER A 129 7.50 18.83 23.98
C SER A 129 7.01 17.47 23.50
N LEU A 130 6.65 17.36 22.23
CA LEU A 130 6.22 16.11 21.60
C LEU A 130 7.18 15.74 20.49
N ARG A 131 7.43 14.44 20.35
CA ARG A 131 8.22 13.86 19.27
C ARG A 131 7.59 12.55 18.83
N THR A 132 7.18 12.48 17.56
CA THR A 132 6.59 11.30 16.94
C THR A 132 7.52 10.76 15.87
N ARG A 133 7.85 9.48 15.96
CA ARG A 133 8.53 8.76 14.88
C ARG A 133 7.49 8.29 13.88
N LEU A 134 7.76 8.57 12.61
CA LEU A 134 6.91 8.21 11.49
C LEU A 134 7.64 7.21 10.59
N HIS A 135 6.91 6.20 10.12
CA HIS A 135 7.33 5.31 9.06
C HIS A 135 6.41 5.49 7.86
N SER A 136 7.02 5.73 6.71
CA SER A 136 6.30 5.91 5.45
C SER A 136 6.70 4.81 4.48
N LEU A 137 5.75 3.95 4.11
CA LEU A 137 5.93 3.02 3.00
C LEU A 137 5.73 3.79 1.70
N VAL A 138 6.82 3.97 0.95
CA VAL A 138 6.81 4.77 -0.27
C VAL A 138 6.93 3.88 -1.49
N HIS A 139 6.03 4.06 -2.43
CA HIS A 139 6.10 3.46 -3.76
C HIS A 139 6.27 4.53 -4.81
N LEU A 140 7.25 4.33 -5.69
CA LEU A 140 7.50 5.15 -6.86
C LEU A 140 7.36 4.28 -8.10
N PHE A 141 6.28 4.48 -8.84
CA PHE A 141 6.03 3.77 -10.08
C PHE A 141 6.51 4.60 -11.25
N CYS A 142 7.35 3.98 -12.09
CA CYS A 142 7.84 4.56 -13.32
C CYS A 142 7.33 3.74 -14.51
N ARG A 143 6.78 4.41 -15.52
CA ARG A 143 6.41 3.78 -16.78
C ARG A 143 7.65 3.65 -17.65
N GLU A 144 8.08 2.42 -17.88
CA GLU A 144 9.30 2.09 -18.59
C GLU A 144 9.01 1.42 -19.93
N CYS A 145 9.57 1.96 -21.03
CA CYS A 145 9.47 1.34 -22.35
C CYS A 145 10.39 0.11 -22.41
N ILE A 146 9.84 -1.03 -22.83
CA ILE A 146 10.56 -2.29 -23.04
C ILE A 146 10.74 -2.65 -24.52
N THR A 147 10.23 -1.83 -25.42
CA THR A 147 10.46 -2.00 -26.87
C THR A 147 11.91 -1.65 -27.19
N PRO A 148 12.68 -2.57 -27.80
CA PRO A 148 14.09 -2.31 -28.10
C PRO A 148 14.25 -1.25 -29.18
N GLU A 149 15.27 -0.42 -29.04
CA GLU A 149 15.68 0.53 -30.08
C GLU A 149 16.48 -0.20 -31.17
N ILE A 150 15.95 -0.27 -32.40
CA ILE A 150 16.65 -0.84 -33.54
C ILE A 150 17.15 0.27 -34.42
N ARG A 151 18.46 0.48 -34.44
CA ARG A 151 19.13 1.53 -35.21
C ARG A 151 19.61 1.03 -36.56
N GLY A 152 19.70 1.92 -37.55
CA GLY A 152 20.30 1.60 -38.84
C GLY A 152 19.54 0.64 -39.76
N MET A 153 18.32 0.21 -39.37
CA MET A 153 17.44 -0.71 -40.10
C MET A 153 16.17 0.05 -40.51
N GLY A 154 16.19 0.75 -41.64
CA GLY A 154 15.09 1.64 -42.03
C GLY A 154 14.33 1.20 -43.29
N SER A 155 14.88 0.30 -44.10
CA SER A 155 14.18 -0.20 -45.28
C SER A 155 13.22 -1.34 -44.94
N PRO A 156 12.13 -1.53 -45.73
CA PRO A 156 11.25 -2.71 -45.53
C PRO A 156 12.00 -4.05 -45.62
N ALA A 157 13.05 -4.13 -46.47
CA ALA A 157 13.87 -5.34 -46.59
C ALA A 157 14.71 -5.57 -45.32
N ASP A 158 15.30 -4.49 -44.76
CA ASP A 158 16.03 -4.58 -43.50
C ASP A 158 15.13 -5.10 -42.39
N LEU A 159 13.92 -4.55 -42.25
CA LEU A 159 12.96 -4.96 -41.22
C LEU A 159 12.46 -6.41 -41.42
N ALA A 160 12.29 -6.83 -42.69
CA ALA A 160 11.87 -8.19 -43.02
C ALA A 160 12.97 -9.25 -42.71
N SER A 161 14.25 -8.83 -42.66
CA SER A 161 15.36 -9.70 -42.29
C SER A 161 15.47 -9.95 -40.77
N LEU A 162 14.72 -9.21 -39.94
CA LEU A 162 14.82 -9.28 -38.48
C LEU A 162 13.93 -10.38 -37.92
N GLU A 163 14.53 -11.27 -37.15
CA GLU A 163 13.86 -12.30 -36.37
C GLU A 163 14.00 -11.98 -34.88
N LYS A 164 12.87 -11.92 -34.17
CA LYS A 164 12.82 -11.57 -32.75
C LYS A 164 12.40 -12.79 -31.93
N LEU A 165 13.05 -12.97 -30.80
CA LEU A 165 12.60 -13.87 -29.74
C LEU A 165 11.85 -13.06 -28.70
N THR A 166 10.55 -13.23 -28.64
CA THR A 166 9.68 -12.60 -27.64
C THR A 166 9.18 -13.63 -26.62
N GLU A 167 8.92 -13.19 -25.42
CA GLU A 167 8.33 -14.03 -24.38
C GLU A 167 7.06 -13.30 -23.88
N ALA A 168 5.91 -13.99 -23.97
CA ALA A 168 4.67 -13.45 -23.48
C ALA A 168 4.69 -13.44 -21.95
N GLU A 169 4.54 -12.27 -21.34
CA GLU A 169 4.55 -12.05 -19.90
C GLU A 169 3.35 -11.22 -19.48
N GLU A 170 3.04 -11.28 -18.19
CA GLU A 170 2.10 -10.38 -17.55
C GLU A 170 2.85 -9.45 -16.60
N SER A 171 2.70 -8.15 -16.77
CA SER A 171 3.17 -7.15 -15.81
C SER A 171 2.01 -6.62 -14.98
N MET A 172 2.32 -6.19 -13.75
CA MET A 172 1.38 -5.51 -12.89
C MET A 172 1.19 -4.07 -13.36
N THR A 173 -0.06 -3.62 -13.40
CA THR A 173 -0.40 -2.21 -13.43
C THR A 173 -0.95 -1.80 -12.07
N ILE A 174 -0.63 -0.61 -11.63
CA ILE A 174 -1.14 -0.06 -10.38
C ILE A 174 -1.60 1.38 -10.60
N ALA A 175 -2.78 1.69 -10.13
CA ALA A 175 -3.31 3.04 -10.10
C ALA A 175 -3.97 3.29 -8.77
N CYS A 176 -3.76 4.47 -8.20
CA CYS A 176 -4.34 4.86 -6.91
C CYS A 176 -5.17 6.13 -7.08
N GLY A 177 -6.19 6.25 -6.27
CA GLY A 177 -7.08 7.41 -6.24
C GLY A 177 -7.60 7.69 -4.84
N THR A 178 -8.23 8.83 -4.67
CA THR A 178 -8.83 9.26 -3.40
C THR A 178 -10.23 9.81 -3.64
N THR A 179 -11.12 9.67 -2.65
CA THR A 179 -12.43 10.32 -2.67
C THR A 179 -12.34 11.84 -2.56
N GLY A 180 -11.20 12.35 -2.03
CA GLY A 180 -11.18 13.64 -1.38
C GLY A 180 -11.98 13.61 -0.07
N GLU A 181 -12.16 14.78 0.54
CA GLU A 181 -12.93 14.94 1.77
C GLU A 181 -14.43 14.71 1.52
N PHE A 182 -15.06 13.87 2.36
CA PHE A 182 -16.52 13.71 2.38
C PHE A 182 -17.07 13.78 3.80
N PRO A 183 -18.26 14.40 4.00
CA PRO A 183 -18.86 14.58 5.32
C PRO A 183 -19.70 13.37 5.73
N LEU A 184 -19.74 13.12 7.04
CA LEU A 184 -20.59 12.15 7.70
C LEU A 184 -21.20 12.77 8.96
N HIS A 185 -22.46 12.51 9.21
CA HIS A 185 -23.20 13.06 10.33
C HIS A 185 -23.94 11.97 11.08
N ALA A 186 -23.99 12.08 12.40
CA ALA A 186 -24.83 11.22 13.23
C ALA A 186 -25.33 11.99 14.46
N THR A 187 -26.44 11.53 15.00
CA THR A 187 -27.02 12.05 16.25
C THR A 187 -27.28 10.90 17.20
N VAL A 188 -26.74 11.00 18.40
CA VAL A 188 -26.90 9.99 19.47
C VAL A 188 -27.65 10.61 20.63
N GLN A 189 -28.70 9.95 21.11
CA GLN A 189 -29.41 10.34 22.33
C GLN A 189 -28.60 9.90 23.56
N LEU A 190 -28.48 10.79 24.53
CA LEU A 190 -27.83 10.50 25.80
C LEU A 190 -28.84 9.95 26.81
N ASP A 191 -28.34 9.30 27.85
CA ASP A 191 -29.18 8.78 28.95
C ASP A 191 -29.46 9.83 30.03
N SER A 192 -29.01 11.08 29.82
CA SER A 192 -29.11 12.19 30.74
C SER A 192 -29.60 13.47 30.01
N PRO A 193 -30.09 14.48 30.72
CA PRO A 193 -30.43 15.78 30.10
C PRO A 193 -29.24 16.54 29.51
N ALA A 194 -28.00 16.14 29.83
CA ALA A 194 -26.76 16.70 29.32
C ALA A 194 -26.59 18.22 29.57
N THR A 195 -27.17 18.76 30.61
CA THR A 195 -27.17 20.21 30.91
C THR A 195 -25.78 20.78 31.11
N ASP A 196 -24.87 20.00 31.69
CA ASP A 196 -23.46 20.38 31.93
C ASP A 196 -22.48 19.43 31.21
N ALA A 197 -22.93 18.85 30.12
CA ALA A 197 -22.09 17.90 29.36
C ALA A 197 -21.15 18.64 28.40
N HIS A 198 -19.88 18.27 28.43
CA HIS A 198 -18.83 18.87 27.61
C HIS A 198 -18.03 17.76 26.92
N ALA A 199 -17.92 17.83 25.58
CA ALA A 199 -17.03 16.97 24.82
C ALA A 199 -15.57 17.32 25.16
N VAL A 200 -14.81 16.31 25.62
CA VAL A 200 -13.37 16.44 25.88
C VAL A 200 -12.56 16.04 24.65
N TRP A 201 -13.02 15.01 23.95
CA TRP A 201 -12.40 14.54 22.73
C TRP A 201 -13.44 13.86 21.84
N ALA A 202 -13.32 14.08 20.53
CA ALA A 202 -14.07 13.37 19.52
C ALA A 202 -13.12 12.82 18.47
N GLY A 203 -13.42 11.64 17.96
CA GLY A 203 -12.61 10.95 16.95
C GLY A 203 -13.20 9.61 16.60
N GLY A 204 -12.41 8.75 16.00
CA GLY A 204 -12.83 7.42 15.62
C GLY A 204 -11.93 6.86 14.53
N ASN A 205 -12.33 5.70 14.01
CA ASN A 205 -11.60 5.01 12.95
C ASN A 205 -12.57 4.63 11.84
N LEU A 206 -12.06 4.52 10.62
CA LEU A 206 -12.85 4.19 9.45
C LEU A 206 -12.59 2.75 9.06
N LEU A 207 -13.63 1.93 9.09
CA LEU A 207 -13.58 0.53 8.68
C LEU A 207 -14.13 0.38 7.27
N ILE A 208 -13.30 -0.08 6.32
CA ILE A 208 -13.77 -0.49 5.01
C ILE A 208 -14.06 -1.99 5.03
N SER A 209 -15.32 -2.35 4.85
CA SER A 209 -15.78 -3.74 4.84
C SER A 209 -15.80 -4.35 3.44
N GLU A 210 -15.96 -3.53 2.41
CA GLU A 210 -16.00 -3.95 1.00
C GLU A 210 -15.32 -2.90 0.13
N CYS A 211 -14.48 -3.36 -0.80
CA CYS A 211 -13.89 -2.56 -1.87
C CYS A 211 -14.11 -3.31 -3.19
N ARG A 212 -15.09 -2.86 -3.98
CA ARG A 212 -15.49 -3.51 -5.23
C ARG A 212 -14.96 -2.74 -6.42
N PRO A 213 -14.10 -3.35 -7.28
CA PRO A 213 -13.65 -2.71 -8.51
C PRO A 213 -14.80 -2.47 -9.49
N GLN A 214 -14.75 -1.33 -10.16
CA GLN A 214 -15.67 -0.91 -11.21
C GLN A 214 -14.89 -0.20 -12.32
N ALA A 215 -15.55 0.05 -13.45
CA ALA A 215 -14.95 0.84 -14.52
C ALA A 215 -14.65 2.27 -14.03
N GLY A 216 -13.38 2.67 -14.07
CA GLY A 216 -12.92 4.00 -13.67
C GLY A 216 -12.74 4.21 -12.17
N GLY A 217 -12.78 3.15 -11.34
CA GLY A 217 -12.54 3.26 -9.90
C GLY A 217 -12.95 2.07 -9.07
N CYS A 218 -13.26 2.29 -7.83
CA CYS A 218 -13.84 1.26 -6.96
C CYS A 218 -14.93 1.85 -6.05
N LEU A 219 -15.91 1.01 -5.71
CA LEU A 219 -16.95 1.33 -4.73
C LEU A 219 -16.53 0.78 -3.37
N CYS A 220 -16.34 1.67 -2.41
CA CYS A 220 -15.97 1.35 -1.03
C CYS A 220 -17.20 1.49 -0.13
N ARG A 221 -17.45 0.46 0.70
CA ARG A 221 -18.49 0.45 1.72
C ARG A 221 -17.87 0.16 3.07
N GLY A 222 -18.44 0.77 4.09
CA GLY A 222 -17.94 0.57 5.43
C GLY A 222 -18.69 1.36 6.49
N GLU A 223 -18.04 1.53 7.63
CA GLU A 223 -18.57 2.27 8.77
C GLU A 223 -17.47 3.12 9.40
N VAL A 224 -17.81 4.31 9.85
CA VAL A 224 -16.99 5.05 10.80
C VAL A 224 -17.43 4.66 12.21
N TRP A 225 -16.46 4.20 13.01
CA TRP A 225 -16.66 3.93 14.44
C TRP A 225 -16.30 5.18 15.21
N ALA A 226 -17.28 6.09 15.26
CA ALA A 226 -17.15 7.38 15.93
C ALA A 226 -17.21 7.22 17.46
N ARG A 227 -16.41 8.01 18.16
CA ARG A 227 -16.34 8.03 19.63
C ARG A 227 -16.27 9.47 20.11
N CYS A 228 -16.96 9.74 21.23
CA CYS A 228 -16.80 10.98 21.96
C CYS A 228 -16.57 10.68 23.44
N LEU A 229 -15.46 11.19 23.96
CA LEU A 229 -15.18 11.21 25.39
C LEU A 229 -15.69 12.53 25.96
N TYR A 230 -16.58 12.47 26.94
CA TYR A 230 -17.23 13.65 27.49
C TYR A 230 -17.31 13.58 29.03
N THR A 231 -17.49 14.73 29.63
CA THR A 231 -17.73 14.91 31.07
C THR A 231 -19.09 15.54 31.29
N GLU A 232 -19.78 15.21 32.38
CA GLU A 232 -21.04 15.77 32.76
C GLU A 232 -21.00 16.11 34.28
N GLY A 233 -20.95 17.39 34.61
CA GLY A 233 -20.82 17.84 35.98
C GLY A 233 -19.58 17.27 36.70
N GLU A 234 -19.82 16.67 37.88
CA GLU A 234 -18.76 16.02 38.66
C GLU A 234 -18.71 14.49 38.48
N GLU A 235 -19.47 13.94 37.52
CA GLU A 235 -19.46 12.51 37.24
C GLU A 235 -18.15 12.06 36.57
N LEU A 236 -17.91 10.75 36.60
CA LEU A 236 -16.79 10.17 35.86
C LEU A 236 -16.98 10.40 34.37
N PRO A 237 -15.88 10.66 33.64
CA PRO A 237 -15.95 10.77 32.19
C PRO A 237 -16.56 9.51 31.57
N ARG A 238 -17.31 9.69 30.49
CA ARG A 238 -17.99 8.63 29.74
C ARG A 238 -17.61 8.67 28.28
N THR A 239 -17.71 7.55 27.60
CA THR A 239 -17.49 7.45 26.16
C THR A 239 -18.78 7.04 25.45
N VAL A 240 -19.26 7.90 24.55
CA VAL A 240 -20.31 7.58 23.57
C VAL A 240 -19.66 6.99 22.32
N ARG A 241 -20.29 5.98 21.73
CA ARG A 241 -19.83 5.32 20.51
C ARG A 241 -20.99 5.22 19.53
N GLU A 242 -20.70 5.52 18.26
CA GLU A 242 -21.66 5.44 17.18
C GLU A 242 -21.03 4.81 15.94
N ARG A 243 -21.84 4.07 15.18
CA ARG A 243 -21.41 3.48 13.91
C ARG A 243 -22.14 4.17 12.77
N ILE A 244 -21.41 4.86 11.93
CA ILE A 244 -21.94 5.67 10.84
C ILE A 244 -21.60 4.98 9.52
N PRO A 245 -22.57 4.34 8.84
CA PRO A 245 -22.33 3.67 7.58
C PRO A 245 -22.04 4.65 6.46
N PHE A 246 -21.21 4.25 5.52
CA PHE A 246 -20.94 5.01 4.31
C PHE A 246 -20.84 4.12 3.08
N GLU A 247 -21.09 4.75 1.92
CA GLU A 247 -20.79 4.20 0.60
C GLU A 247 -20.17 5.32 -0.24
N GLN A 248 -18.95 5.10 -0.73
CA GLN A 248 -18.21 6.09 -1.49
C GLN A 248 -17.56 5.48 -2.72
N PHE A 249 -17.61 6.20 -3.84
CA PHE A 249 -16.87 5.84 -5.04
C PHE A 249 -15.52 6.55 -5.07
N VAL A 250 -14.45 5.76 -5.18
CA VAL A 250 -13.08 6.27 -5.33
C VAL A 250 -12.71 6.25 -6.82
N PRO A 251 -12.55 7.41 -7.47
CA PRO A 251 -12.15 7.47 -8.87
C PRO A 251 -10.69 7.04 -9.02
N ILE A 252 -10.44 6.07 -9.91
CA ILE A 252 -9.09 5.56 -10.21
C ILE A 252 -8.99 5.38 -11.72
N GLU A 253 -8.18 6.20 -12.37
CA GLU A 253 -7.97 6.12 -13.81
C GLU A 253 -7.34 4.78 -14.19
N GLY A 254 -7.89 4.10 -15.19
CA GLY A 254 -7.44 2.79 -15.65
C GLY A 254 -7.97 1.59 -14.85
N ALA A 255 -8.69 1.79 -13.75
CA ALA A 255 -9.34 0.69 -13.04
C ALA A 255 -10.48 0.06 -13.86
N SER A 256 -10.63 -1.25 -13.72
CA SER A 256 -11.65 -2.06 -14.39
C SER A 256 -12.24 -3.09 -13.41
N GLU A 257 -13.33 -3.72 -13.80
CA GLU A 257 -13.95 -4.81 -13.02
C GLU A 257 -13.02 -6.03 -12.81
N ALA A 258 -12.00 -6.17 -13.66
CA ALA A 258 -10.99 -7.23 -13.54
C ALA A 258 -9.83 -6.87 -12.60
N SER A 259 -9.78 -5.64 -12.11
CA SER A 259 -8.75 -5.18 -11.16
C SER A 259 -8.99 -5.79 -9.78
N SER A 260 -7.92 -5.94 -9.01
CA SER A 260 -7.99 -6.19 -7.57
C SER A 260 -7.82 -4.86 -6.84
N CYS A 261 -8.74 -4.53 -5.94
CA CYS A 261 -8.70 -3.26 -5.22
C CYS A 261 -8.42 -3.48 -3.72
N THR A 262 -7.60 -2.61 -3.16
CA THR A 262 -7.42 -2.44 -1.72
C THR A 262 -7.66 -0.98 -1.37
N ALA A 263 -8.25 -0.73 -0.20
CA ALA A 263 -8.55 0.61 0.24
C ALA A 263 -8.34 0.75 1.75
N PHE A 264 -7.99 1.94 2.17
CA PHE A 264 -7.97 2.37 3.57
C PHE A 264 -8.51 3.78 3.67
N GLY A 265 -9.01 4.13 4.84
CA GLY A 265 -9.62 5.44 5.05
C GLY A 265 -9.11 6.08 6.32
N ARG A 266 -9.25 7.39 6.39
CA ARG A 266 -8.84 8.17 7.56
C ARG A 266 -9.87 9.24 7.89
N LEU A 267 -9.93 9.61 9.16
CA LEU A 267 -10.69 10.79 9.59
C LEU A 267 -9.81 12.03 9.46
N LEU A 268 -10.31 13.03 8.75
CA LEU A 268 -9.65 14.33 8.63
C LEU A 268 -10.03 15.24 9.80
N SER A 269 -11.29 15.18 10.26
CA SER A 269 -11.76 15.85 11.47
C SER A 269 -12.93 15.09 12.07
N ALA A 270 -13.13 15.28 13.37
CA ALA A 270 -14.32 14.85 14.08
C ALA A 270 -14.67 15.92 15.11
N GLU A 271 -15.82 16.55 14.95
CA GLU A 271 -16.35 17.54 15.86
C GLU A 271 -17.65 17.02 16.50
N VAL A 272 -17.88 17.38 17.74
CA VAL A 272 -19.10 16.99 18.45
C VAL A 272 -19.69 18.22 19.14
N SER A 273 -20.96 18.44 18.90
CA SER A 273 -21.77 19.40 19.64
C SER A 273 -22.77 18.66 20.55
N VAL A 274 -22.95 19.16 21.77
CA VAL A 274 -23.89 18.62 22.74
C VAL A 274 -25.08 19.56 22.83
N ALA A 275 -26.27 19.02 22.65
CA ALA A 275 -27.53 19.72 22.87
C ALA A 275 -28.18 19.19 24.14
N ALA A 276 -28.43 20.10 25.10
CA ALA A 276 -29.14 19.74 26.30
C ALA A 276 -30.62 19.46 26.00
N GLY A 277 -31.20 18.48 26.71
CA GLY A 277 -32.64 18.21 26.65
C GLY A 277 -33.46 19.32 27.29
N GLU A 278 -34.70 19.50 26.82
CA GLU A 278 -35.63 20.44 27.42
C GLU A 278 -36.52 19.74 28.47
N GLY A 279 -36.51 20.25 29.71
CA GLY A 279 -37.31 19.69 30.81
C GLY A 279 -36.87 18.31 31.27
N GLU A 280 -37.68 17.28 31.04
CA GLU A 280 -37.38 15.87 31.35
C GLU A 280 -36.80 15.09 30.15
N GLU A 281 -36.56 15.74 29.01
CA GLU A 281 -36.02 15.13 27.83
C GLU A 281 -34.50 14.89 27.95
N ASN A 282 -34.04 13.82 27.37
CA ASN A 282 -32.61 13.50 27.29
C ASN A 282 -31.92 14.44 26.32
N GLY A 283 -30.66 14.76 26.60
CA GLY A 283 -29.79 15.48 25.69
C GLY A 283 -29.36 14.65 24.49
N SER A 284 -28.74 15.28 23.50
CA SER A 284 -28.21 14.62 22.32
C SER A 284 -26.80 15.09 21.98
N MET A 285 -26.04 14.21 21.32
CA MET A 285 -24.74 14.51 20.71
C MET A 285 -24.85 14.45 19.20
N HIS A 286 -24.36 15.48 18.53
CA HIS A 286 -24.28 15.55 17.09
C HIS A 286 -22.82 15.41 16.66
N PHE A 287 -22.53 14.38 15.86
CA PHE A 287 -21.22 14.13 15.28
C PHE A 287 -21.17 14.73 13.88
N ASP A 288 -20.15 15.55 13.63
CA ASP A 288 -19.78 16.09 12.33
C ASP A 288 -18.37 15.59 12.00
N ILE A 289 -18.28 14.70 11.02
CA ILE A 289 -17.03 14.01 10.69
C ILE A 289 -16.68 14.29 9.24
N ALA A 290 -15.42 14.64 8.99
CA ALA A 290 -14.85 14.65 7.66
C ALA A 290 -13.90 13.46 7.51
N ALA A 291 -14.07 12.71 6.43
CA ALA A 291 -13.29 11.51 6.15
C ALA A 291 -12.77 11.52 4.71
N GLU A 292 -11.75 10.73 4.45
CA GLU A 292 -11.16 10.47 3.14
C GLU A 292 -10.85 8.99 2.99
N ILE A 293 -11.04 8.46 1.78
CA ILE A 293 -10.66 7.09 1.42
C ILE A 293 -9.63 7.15 0.30
N GLU A 294 -8.53 6.46 0.47
CA GLU A 294 -7.55 6.18 -0.56
C GLU A 294 -7.67 4.72 -0.99
N ALA A 295 -7.68 4.47 -2.29
CA ALA A 295 -7.75 3.14 -2.82
C ALA A 295 -6.76 2.94 -3.97
N CYS A 296 -6.23 1.72 -4.07
CA CYS A 296 -5.34 1.29 -5.14
C CYS A 296 -5.95 0.12 -5.90
N ALA A 297 -6.03 0.26 -7.22
CA ALA A 297 -6.42 -0.79 -8.14
C ALA A 297 -5.17 -1.42 -8.77
N THR A 298 -5.08 -2.74 -8.69
CA THR A 298 -4.00 -3.52 -9.29
C THR A 298 -4.58 -4.35 -10.44
N GLY A 299 -4.03 -4.16 -11.61
CA GLY A 299 -4.40 -4.88 -12.82
C GLY A 299 -3.27 -5.74 -13.36
N LYS A 300 -3.56 -6.46 -14.45
CA LYS A 300 -2.61 -7.22 -15.24
C LYS A 300 -2.58 -6.66 -16.65
N GLN A 301 -1.40 -6.41 -17.15
CA GLN A 301 -1.17 -6.00 -18.53
C GLN A 301 -0.28 -7.03 -19.23
N PRO A 302 -0.72 -7.59 -20.38
CA PRO A 302 0.16 -8.43 -21.18
C PRO A 302 1.28 -7.60 -21.77
N CYS A 303 2.49 -8.13 -21.79
CA CYS A 303 3.65 -7.53 -22.43
C CYS A 303 4.48 -8.60 -23.14
N ASN A 304 5.22 -8.21 -24.18
CA ASN A 304 6.00 -9.13 -25.01
C ASN A 304 7.45 -8.65 -25.12
N PRO A 305 8.22 -8.68 -24.02
CA PRO A 305 9.61 -8.24 -24.05
C PRO A 305 10.43 -9.04 -25.06
N VAL A 306 11.24 -8.34 -25.85
CA VAL A 306 12.17 -8.96 -26.78
C VAL A 306 13.38 -9.46 -26.01
N ARG A 307 13.58 -10.79 -26.00
CA ARG A 307 14.67 -11.46 -25.28
C ARG A 307 15.95 -11.47 -26.10
N ASP A 308 15.81 -11.62 -27.41
CA ASP A 308 16.93 -11.71 -28.34
C ASP A 308 16.49 -11.32 -29.76
N LEU A 309 17.46 -11.02 -30.62
CA LEU A 309 17.23 -10.62 -32.00
C LEU A 309 18.42 -11.04 -32.85
N TYR A 310 18.16 -11.49 -34.09
CA TYR A 310 19.16 -11.62 -35.12
C TYR A 310 18.61 -11.13 -36.48
N SER A 311 19.47 -10.93 -37.44
CA SER A 311 19.11 -10.63 -38.83
C SER A 311 19.61 -11.76 -39.74
N THR A 312 18.82 -12.06 -40.78
CA THR A 312 19.24 -12.99 -41.85
C THR A 312 20.19 -12.32 -42.84
N ALA A 313 20.34 -10.98 -42.82
CA ALA A 313 21.13 -10.22 -43.77
C ALA A 313 22.42 -9.61 -43.19
N TYR A 314 22.46 -9.39 -41.87
CA TYR A 314 23.58 -8.69 -41.20
C TYR A 314 23.93 -9.33 -39.88
N ALA A 315 25.20 -9.31 -39.49
CA ALA A 315 25.59 -9.49 -38.10
C ALA A 315 25.00 -8.34 -37.26
N MET A 316 24.52 -8.65 -36.05
CA MET A 316 23.85 -7.67 -35.20
C MET A 316 24.63 -7.42 -33.91
N ASN A 317 24.89 -6.14 -33.63
CA ASN A 317 25.42 -5.69 -32.34
C ASN A 317 24.26 -5.45 -31.37
N CYS A 318 24.02 -6.39 -30.46
CA CYS A 318 22.93 -6.34 -29.49
C CYS A 318 23.41 -5.91 -28.11
N ARG A 319 22.68 -4.95 -27.49
CA ARG A 319 22.85 -4.58 -26.08
C ARG A 319 21.65 -5.04 -25.29
N TYR A 320 21.91 -5.51 -24.09
CA TYR A 320 20.89 -6.07 -23.22
C TYR A 320 20.90 -5.38 -21.87
N ARG A 321 19.73 -5.31 -21.24
CA ARG A 321 19.57 -4.85 -19.87
C ARG A 321 18.69 -5.81 -19.07
N GLN A 322 18.73 -5.68 -17.76
CA GLN A 322 17.82 -6.40 -16.86
C GLN A 322 16.63 -5.50 -16.53
N VAL A 323 15.45 -6.09 -16.51
CA VAL A 323 14.21 -5.46 -16.03
C VAL A 323 13.56 -6.36 -14.99
N SER A 324 12.90 -5.73 -14.02
CA SER A 324 12.12 -6.45 -13.01
C SER A 324 10.64 -6.21 -13.28
N LEU A 325 9.91 -7.28 -13.56
CA LEU A 325 8.46 -7.29 -13.73
C LEU A 325 7.81 -7.64 -12.40
N ALA A 326 6.91 -6.79 -11.94
CA ALA A 326 6.01 -7.15 -10.86
C ALA A 326 4.80 -7.90 -11.44
N ARG A 327 4.50 -9.08 -10.90
CA ARG A 327 3.30 -9.88 -11.23
C ARG A 327 2.36 -9.87 -10.04
N PRO A 328 1.10 -9.43 -10.20
CA PRO A 328 0.18 -9.41 -9.07
C PRO A 328 -0.19 -10.84 -8.67
N LEU A 329 -0.03 -11.15 -7.39
CA LEU A 329 -0.46 -12.42 -6.79
C LEU A 329 -1.85 -12.30 -6.16
N GLY A 330 -2.32 -11.07 -5.92
CA GLY A 330 -3.62 -10.76 -5.36
C GLY A 330 -3.56 -9.79 -4.19
N GLY A 331 -4.74 -9.50 -3.64
CA GLY A 331 -4.92 -8.69 -2.45
C GLY A 331 -5.99 -9.29 -1.55
N ALA A 332 -5.97 -8.94 -0.28
CA ALA A 332 -6.98 -9.29 0.68
C ALA A 332 -7.20 -8.14 1.66
N MET A 333 -8.44 -7.96 2.06
CA MET A 333 -8.84 -7.10 3.16
C MET A 333 -9.56 -7.95 4.20
N GLY A 334 -9.34 -7.68 5.47
CA GLY A 334 -9.97 -8.45 6.53
C GLY A 334 -9.91 -7.75 7.88
N ASN A 335 -10.87 -8.13 8.73
CA ASN A 335 -10.98 -7.62 10.10
C ASN A 335 -10.69 -8.75 11.07
N TYR A 336 -9.87 -8.47 12.06
CA TYR A 336 -9.37 -9.46 13.00
C TYR A 336 -9.50 -8.95 14.43
N THR A 337 -9.91 -9.83 15.34
CA THR A 337 -9.96 -9.52 16.76
C THR A 337 -8.70 -10.02 17.44
N VAL A 338 -8.05 -9.12 18.17
CA VAL A 338 -6.90 -9.42 19.02
C VAL A 338 -7.28 -9.17 20.46
N SER A 339 -7.22 -10.20 21.28
CA SER A 339 -7.49 -10.10 22.72
C SER A 339 -6.19 -10.04 23.51
N ALA A 340 -6.16 -9.15 24.48
CA ALA A 340 -5.03 -8.97 25.39
C ALA A 340 -5.55 -8.81 26.82
N SER A 341 -4.74 -9.18 27.80
CA SER A 341 -5.05 -8.92 29.20
C SER A 341 -3.78 -8.64 29.99
N ARG A 342 -3.91 -7.81 31.02
CA ARG A 342 -2.81 -7.51 31.94
C ARG A 342 -3.30 -7.56 33.39
N PRO A 343 -2.55 -8.21 34.31
CA PRO A 343 -2.92 -8.25 35.73
C PRO A 343 -3.08 -6.85 36.32
N ARG A 344 -4.10 -6.63 37.12
CA ARG A 344 -4.39 -5.33 37.76
C ARG A 344 -3.24 -4.86 38.63
N SER A 345 -2.53 -5.77 39.28
CA SER A 345 -1.35 -5.47 40.10
C SER A 345 -0.16 -4.93 39.33
N GLU A 346 -0.07 -5.25 38.03
CA GLU A 346 0.99 -4.72 37.16
C GLU A 346 0.63 -3.37 36.50
N CYS A 347 -0.62 -2.94 36.66
CA CYS A 347 -1.18 -1.77 36.02
C CYS A 347 -1.47 -0.62 36.99
N GLU A 348 -1.13 -0.75 38.28
CA GLU A 348 -1.60 0.15 39.35
C GLU A 348 -3.14 0.26 39.39
N ALA A 349 -3.83 -0.79 38.95
CA ALA A 349 -5.28 -0.84 38.78
C ALA A 349 -6.00 -1.68 39.85
N GLU A 350 -5.36 -2.00 40.96
CA GLU A 350 -5.93 -2.81 42.04
C GLU A 350 -7.26 -2.24 42.55
N ASN A 351 -7.29 -0.89 42.68
CA ASN A 351 -8.49 -0.15 43.12
C ASN A 351 -9.28 0.45 41.96
N ALA A 352 -9.09 -0.03 40.72
CA ALA A 352 -9.85 0.46 39.58
C ALA A 352 -11.34 0.10 39.71
N THR A 353 -12.20 1.08 39.45
CA THR A 353 -13.65 1.00 39.58
C THR A 353 -14.39 0.99 38.24
N ALA A 354 -13.85 1.70 37.24
CA ALA A 354 -14.46 1.79 35.92
C ALA A 354 -13.41 2.01 34.83
N ILE A 355 -13.63 1.44 33.66
CA ILE A 355 -12.90 1.82 32.44
C ILE A 355 -13.60 3.06 31.88
N ILE A 356 -12.80 4.06 31.53
CA ILE A 356 -13.26 5.30 30.91
C ILE A 356 -13.17 5.19 29.40
N ASP A 357 -11.97 4.91 28.88
CA ASP A 357 -11.76 4.71 27.45
C ASP A 357 -10.54 3.83 27.18
N ALA A 358 -10.41 3.39 25.94
CA ALA A 358 -9.23 2.68 25.47
C ALA A 358 -8.96 3.01 24.01
N ASP A 359 -7.69 3.17 23.65
CA ASP A 359 -7.24 3.43 22.30
C ASP A 359 -5.87 2.81 22.05
N GLY A 360 -5.36 2.87 20.83
CA GLY A 360 -4.05 2.33 20.51
C GLY A 360 -3.74 2.28 19.02
N HIS A 361 -2.71 1.53 18.68
CA HIS A 361 -2.29 1.34 17.30
C HIS A 361 -1.64 -0.03 17.09
N PRO A 362 -1.86 -0.67 15.95
CA PRO A 362 -1.11 -1.84 15.53
C PRO A 362 0.21 -1.43 14.87
N GLU A 363 1.27 -2.15 15.16
CA GLU A 363 2.57 -2.06 14.48
C GLU A 363 2.82 -3.36 13.73
N ILE A 364 2.83 -3.31 12.40
CA ILE A 364 3.11 -4.48 11.56
C ILE A 364 4.61 -4.67 11.47
N SER A 365 5.09 -5.85 11.88
CA SER A 365 6.51 -6.18 11.88
C SER A 365 6.93 -6.90 10.62
N CYS A 366 6.11 -7.82 10.12
CA CYS A 366 6.39 -8.57 8.89
C CYS A 366 5.13 -9.28 8.37
N VAL A 367 5.16 -9.60 7.08
CA VAL A 367 4.24 -10.54 6.45
C VAL A 367 5.04 -11.74 5.96
N ARG A 368 4.54 -12.95 6.20
CA ARG A 368 5.19 -14.21 5.83
C ARG A 368 4.20 -15.12 5.12
N VAL A 369 4.74 -16.03 4.29
CA VAL A 369 3.94 -17.10 3.71
C VAL A 369 4.02 -18.33 4.61
N GLU A 370 2.89 -18.76 5.13
CA GLU A 370 2.77 -19.94 5.96
C GLU A 370 1.61 -20.80 5.45
N HIS A 371 1.88 -22.09 5.19
CA HIS A 371 0.89 -23.03 4.65
C HIS A 371 0.17 -22.52 3.38
N GLY A 372 0.87 -21.74 2.53
CA GLY A 372 0.29 -21.16 1.31
C GLY A 372 -0.66 -19.99 1.55
N ARG A 373 -0.62 -19.37 2.73
CA ARG A 373 -1.36 -18.14 3.07
C ARG A 373 -0.44 -17.06 3.58
N ALA A 374 -0.84 -15.82 3.36
CA ALA A 374 -0.12 -14.68 3.93
C ALA A 374 -0.51 -14.52 5.41
N THR A 375 0.48 -14.52 6.28
CA THR A 375 0.34 -14.33 7.73
C THR A 375 0.98 -13.02 8.12
N VAL A 376 0.19 -12.11 8.68
CA VAL A 376 0.61 -10.79 9.17
C VAL A 376 0.98 -10.92 10.64
N CYS A 377 2.20 -10.51 10.97
CA CYS A 377 2.71 -10.50 12.34
C CYS A 377 3.00 -9.07 12.79
N GLY A 378 2.71 -8.78 14.05
CA GLY A 378 2.90 -7.45 14.60
C GLY A 378 2.74 -7.39 16.10
N LYS A 379 2.73 -6.17 16.59
CA LYS A 379 2.49 -5.82 17.98
C LYS A 379 1.37 -4.78 18.06
N LEU A 380 0.43 -5.01 18.95
CA LEU A 380 -0.62 -4.06 19.30
C LEU A 380 -0.24 -3.35 20.59
N THR A 381 -0.19 -2.02 20.56
CA THR A 381 0.01 -1.19 21.75
C THR A 381 -1.29 -0.47 22.06
N LEU A 382 -1.83 -0.71 23.23
CA LEU A 382 -3.10 -0.16 23.71
C LEU A 382 -2.87 0.68 24.96
N THR A 383 -3.54 1.80 25.07
CA THR A 383 -3.65 2.61 26.28
C THR A 383 -5.06 2.51 26.82
N VAL A 384 -5.20 2.17 28.09
CA VAL A 384 -6.49 2.09 28.78
C VAL A 384 -6.53 3.15 29.86
N ILE A 385 -7.54 4.05 29.80
CA ILE A 385 -7.83 5.06 30.83
C ILE A 385 -8.91 4.50 31.75
N PHE A 386 -8.68 4.56 33.05
CA PHE A 386 -9.60 4.02 34.06
C PHE A 386 -9.69 4.93 35.28
N ALA A 387 -10.81 4.84 35.99
CA ALA A 387 -11.00 5.46 37.29
C ALA A 387 -10.53 4.51 38.39
N SER A 388 -9.85 5.05 39.39
CA SER A 388 -9.38 4.29 40.57
C SER A 388 -9.64 5.11 41.84
N VAL A 389 -9.92 4.43 42.95
CA VAL A 389 -10.09 5.06 44.26
C VAL A 389 -8.76 5.13 44.97
N GLY A 390 -8.33 6.33 45.34
CA GLY A 390 -7.14 6.56 46.15
C GLY A 390 -7.31 6.15 47.62
N GLU A 391 -6.20 6.08 48.36
CA GLU A 391 -6.22 5.77 49.79
C GLU A 391 -7.07 6.78 50.63
N ASP A 392 -7.18 8.00 50.10
CA ASP A 392 -7.98 9.10 50.67
C ASP A 392 -9.48 9.02 50.30
N GLY A 393 -9.90 7.97 49.57
CA GLY A 393 -11.25 7.80 49.07
C GLY A 393 -11.59 8.68 47.84
N SER A 394 -10.67 9.50 47.34
CA SER A 394 -10.89 10.31 46.13
C SER A 394 -10.84 9.47 44.87
N SER A 395 -11.68 9.78 43.90
CA SER A 395 -11.62 9.19 42.56
C SER A 395 -10.49 9.84 41.76
N ARG A 396 -9.65 9.03 41.10
CA ARG A 396 -8.52 9.49 40.28
C ARG A 396 -8.54 8.81 38.95
N LEU A 397 -8.20 9.53 37.89
CA LEU A 397 -8.00 8.99 36.56
C LEU A 397 -6.55 8.54 36.37
N LEU A 398 -6.38 7.31 35.93
CA LEU A 398 -5.11 6.70 35.64
C LEU A 398 -5.14 6.09 34.24
N SER A 399 -3.95 5.79 33.71
CA SER A 399 -3.83 5.06 32.46
C SER A 399 -2.75 4.00 32.55
N THR A 400 -2.90 2.93 31.79
CA THR A 400 -1.92 1.85 31.66
C THR A 400 -1.77 1.48 30.19
N GLN A 401 -0.55 1.03 29.82
CA GLN A 401 -0.31 0.46 28.49
C GLN A 401 -0.33 -1.06 28.55
N ILE A 402 -0.97 -1.66 27.54
CA ILE A 402 -1.02 -3.10 27.31
C ILE A 402 -0.42 -3.36 25.94
N GLU A 403 0.64 -4.15 25.90
CA GLU A 403 1.24 -4.60 24.65
C GLU A 403 0.92 -6.06 24.40
N SER A 404 0.52 -6.39 23.18
CA SER A 404 0.23 -7.76 22.79
C SER A 404 0.78 -8.06 21.39
N PRO A 405 1.59 -9.10 21.23
CA PRO A 405 1.95 -9.57 19.90
C PRO A 405 0.72 -10.18 19.24
N PHE A 406 0.59 -10.02 17.93
CA PHE A 406 -0.46 -10.66 17.16
C PHE A 406 0.10 -11.40 15.94
N ARG A 407 -0.68 -12.38 15.50
CA ARG A 407 -0.44 -13.15 14.30
C ARG A 407 -1.78 -13.42 13.64
N LEU A 408 -1.97 -12.87 12.45
CA LEU A 408 -3.24 -12.87 11.74
C LEU A 408 -3.06 -13.58 10.40
N GLU A 409 -3.84 -14.63 10.16
CA GLU A 409 -3.83 -15.37 8.90
C GLU A 409 -4.82 -14.71 7.94
N SER A 410 -4.33 -14.19 6.81
CA SER A 410 -5.18 -13.56 5.81
C SER A 410 -5.85 -14.59 4.90
N GLU A 411 -6.90 -14.17 4.19
CA GLU A 411 -7.55 -15.01 3.18
C GLU A 411 -6.74 -15.13 1.88
N LEU A 412 -5.67 -14.34 1.72
CA LEU A 412 -4.82 -14.36 0.55
C LEU A 412 -4.06 -15.69 0.45
N ARG A 413 -4.41 -16.47 -0.58
CA ARG A 413 -3.75 -17.73 -0.90
C ARG A 413 -2.68 -17.50 -1.94
N LEU A 414 -1.48 -18.01 -1.69
CA LEU A 414 -0.33 -17.90 -2.55
C LEU A 414 0.05 -19.31 -3.06
N SER A 415 0.06 -19.48 -4.37
CA SER A 415 0.64 -20.68 -5.00
C SER A 415 2.14 -20.51 -5.02
N GLY A 416 2.87 -21.55 -4.57
CA GLY A 416 4.33 -21.52 -4.41
C GLY A 416 5.08 -21.01 -5.64
N GLY A 417 6.02 -20.13 -5.38
CA GLY A 417 6.87 -19.43 -6.34
C GLY A 417 8.06 -18.80 -5.61
N GLU A 418 8.69 -17.81 -6.23
CA GLU A 418 9.69 -16.96 -5.59
C GLU A 418 9.09 -16.21 -4.40
N GLU A 419 9.92 -15.71 -3.48
CA GLU A 419 9.45 -14.97 -2.29
C GLU A 419 8.62 -13.75 -2.72
N PRO A 420 7.32 -13.67 -2.34
CA PRO A 420 6.49 -12.55 -2.70
C PRO A 420 6.88 -11.30 -1.92
N ARG A 421 6.75 -10.15 -2.56
CA ARG A 421 6.77 -8.87 -1.90
C ARG A 421 5.37 -8.52 -1.41
N PHE A 422 5.29 -8.00 -0.19
CA PHE A 422 4.03 -7.61 0.43
C PHE A 422 4.00 -6.11 0.73
N ASP A 423 2.86 -5.50 0.43
CA ASP A 423 2.45 -4.21 0.97
C ASP A 423 1.30 -4.47 1.93
N CYS A 424 1.45 -4.04 3.17
CA CYS A 424 0.49 -4.30 4.23
C CYS A 424 0.22 -3.04 5.03
N HIS A 425 -1.04 -2.64 5.04
CA HIS A 425 -1.56 -1.58 5.89
C HIS A 425 -2.40 -2.20 7.00
N GLY A 426 -2.26 -1.71 8.23
CA GLY A 426 -3.03 -2.17 9.37
C GLY A 426 -3.48 -1.02 10.23
N GLU A 427 -4.76 -0.98 10.56
CA GLU A 427 -5.37 0.06 11.36
C GLU A 427 -6.23 -0.51 12.48
N LEU A 428 -6.21 0.15 13.65
CA LEU A 428 -7.12 -0.16 14.74
C LEU A 428 -8.50 0.41 14.41
N VAL A 429 -9.50 -0.46 14.37
CA VAL A 429 -10.89 -0.07 14.11
C VAL A 429 -11.62 0.28 15.40
N GLY A 430 -11.45 -0.54 16.43
CA GLY A 430 -12.09 -0.32 17.70
C GLY A 430 -11.48 -1.11 18.83
N VAL A 431 -11.69 -0.62 20.04
CA VAL A 431 -11.22 -1.25 21.29
C VAL A 431 -12.36 -1.33 22.30
N ARG A 432 -12.45 -2.47 22.96
CA ARG A 432 -13.31 -2.66 24.13
C ARG A 432 -12.47 -3.15 25.29
N ALA A 433 -12.35 -2.33 26.33
CA ALA A 433 -11.69 -2.72 27.56
C ALA A 433 -12.71 -2.99 28.66
N ARG A 434 -12.43 -3.96 29.52
CA ARG A 434 -13.26 -4.33 30.65
C ARG A 434 -12.40 -4.66 31.86
N LEU A 435 -12.95 -4.35 33.05
CA LEU A 435 -12.36 -4.78 34.31
C LEU A 435 -12.84 -6.22 34.62
N GLU A 436 -11.86 -7.10 34.75
CA GLU A 436 -12.07 -8.44 35.31
C GLU A 436 -11.58 -8.47 36.77
N GLN A 437 -11.88 -9.55 37.50
CA GLN A 437 -11.54 -9.66 38.91
C GLN A 437 -10.05 -9.37 39.18
N ASN A 438 -9.15 -9.91 38.35
CA ASN A 438 -7.71 -9.82 38.57
C ASN A 438 -6.95 -9.16 37.39
N ALA A 439 -7.64 -8.72 36.35
CA ALA A 439 -7.01 -8.19 35.15
C ALA A 439 -7.81 -7.04 34.50
N ILE A 440 -7.16 -6.27 33.68
CA ILE A 440 -7.78 -5.46 32.62
C ILE A 440 -7.71 -6.29 31.35
N ALA A 441 -8.87 -6.65 30.79
CA ALA A 441 -8.98 -7.37 29.53
C ALA A 441 -9.39 -6.41 28.42
N VAL A 442 -8.81 -6.59 27.23
CA VAL A 442 -9.05 -5.74 26.07
C VAL A 442 -9.25 -6.61 24.84
N ASP A 443 -10.31 -6.31 24.09
CA ASP A 443 -10.54 -6.86 22.76
C ASP A 443 -10.42 -5.71 21.74
N ALA A 444 -9.51 -5.85 20.80
CA ALA A 444 -9.24 -4.86 19.78
C ALA A 444 -9.55 -5.44 18.39
N GLU A 445 -10.24 -4.69 17.56
CA GLU A 445 -10.48 -5.02 16.15
C GLU A 445 -9.46 -4.29 15.29
N ILE A 446 -8.75 -5.04 14.44
CA ILE A 446 -7.73 -4.54 13.52
C ILE A 446 -8.19 -4.83 12.09
N ALA A 447 -8.25 -3.80 11.26
CA ALA A 447 -8.41 -3.93 9.82
C ALA A 447 -7.04 -4.09 9.17
N ILE A 448 -6.92 -5.06 8.26
CA ILE A 448 -5.72 -5.30 7.47
C ILE A 448 -6.07 -5.22 5.99
N ALA A 449 -5.33 -4.40 5.26
CA ALA A 449 -5.31 -4.39 3.80
C ALA A 449 -3.94 -4.91 3.33
N LEU A 450 -3.94 -5.97 2.53
CA LEU A 450 -2.75 -6.67 2.09
C LEU A 450 -2.74 -6.82 0.58
N ARG A 451 -1.60 -6.52 -0.04
CA ARG A 451 -1.32 -6.76 -1.45
C ARG A 451 -0.03 -7.56 -1.58
N ALA A 452 -0.01 -8.50 -2.52
CA ALA A 452 1.16 -9.31 -2.81
C ALA A 452 1.52 -9.26 -4.30
N ALA A 453 2.80 -9.19 -4.58
CA ALA A 453 3.36 -9.26 -5.92
C ALA A 453 4.62 -10.13 -5.94
N GLU A 454 4.81 -10.88 -7.02
CA GLU A 454 6.05 -11.59 -7.32
C GLU A 454 6.94 -10.71 -8.20
N MET A 455 8.24 -10.67 -7.92
CA MET A 455 9.21 -9.91 -8.70
C MET A 455 10.01 -10.84 -9.59
N LYS A 456 9.74 -10.82 -10.91
CA LYS A 456 10.46 -11.60 -11.91
C LYS A 456 11.51 -10.73 -12.59
N THR A 457 12.80 -11.04 -12.40
CA THR A 457 13.89 -10.36 -13.10
C THR A 457 14.21 -11.09 -14.39
N MET A 458 14.28 -10.38 -15.50
CA MET A 458 14.62 -10.94 -16.81
C MET A 458 15.57 -10.05 -17.59
N ARG A 459 16.37 -10.67 -18.46
CA ARG A 459 17.22 -9.99 -19.44
C ARG A 459 16.39 -9.73 -20.69
N ILE A 460 16.36 -8.48 -21.15
CA ILE A 460 15.70 -8.08 -22.40
C ILE A 460 16.69 -7.35 -23.32
N LEU A 461 16.35 -7.31 -24.60
CA LEU A 461 17.08 -6.53 -25.59
C LEU A 461 16.78 -5.02 -25.36
N GLU A 462 17.81 -4.23 -25.18
CA GLU A 462 17.74 -2.77 -25.04
C GLU A 462 17.85 -2.09 -26.40
N SER A 463 18.88 -2.45 -27.18
CA SER A 463 19.10 -1.91 -28.49
C SER A 463 19.84 -2.90 -29.41
N ALA A 464 19.66 -2.74 -30.72
CA ALA A 464 20.35 -3.51 -31.72
C ALA A 464 20.71 -2.62 -32.92
N GLU A 465 21.90 -2.85 -33.50
CA GLU A 465 22.34 -2.19 -34.72
C GLU A 465 23.07 -3.17 -35.64
N PRO A 466 22.90 -3.09 -36.98
CA PRO A 466 23.59 -3.99 -37.91
C PRO A 466 25.08 -3.62 -38.02
N ASP A 467 25.93 -4.63 -38.05
CA ASP A 467 27.30 -4.45 -38.52
C ASP A 467 27.32 -4.52 -40.06
N ARG A 468 27.32 -3.36 -40.69
CA ARG A 468 27.32 -3.29 -42.16
C ARG A 468 28.65 -3.69 -42.79
N SER A 469 29.71 -3.92 -42.03
CA SER A 469 30.96 -4.49 -42.48
C SER A 469 30.92 -6.03 -42.62
N GLU A 470 29.95 -6.65 -41.99
CA GLU A 470 29.72 -8.11 -42.01
C GLU A 470 28.30 -8.40 -42.58
N GLU A 471 28.14 -8.11 -43.89
CA GLU A 471 26.96 -8.52 -44.63
C GLU A 471 27.00 -10.03 -44.88
N ILE A 472 25.89 -10.71 -44.55
CA ILE A 472 25.77 -12.13 -44.66
C ILE A 472 25.42 -12.50 -46.11
N THR A 473 26.29 -13.24 -46.76
CA THR A 473 26.06 -13.71 -48.11
C THR A 473 25.69 -15.17 -48.10
N HIS A 474 24.54 -15.51 -48.68
CA HIS A 474 24.08 -16.88 -48.88
C HIS A 474 24.56 -17.39 -50.25
N GLU A 475 25.37 -18.46 -50.28
CA GLU A 475 25.95 -18.97 -51.54
C GLU A 475 25.00 -19.92 -52.30
N GLY A 476 23.80 -20.19 -51.80
CA GLY A 476 22.67 -20.85 -52.50
C GLY A 476 22.82 -22.35 -52.80
N ASN A 477 23.98 -22.97 -52.56
CA ASN A 477 24.27 -24.37 -52.94
C ASN A 477 24.76 -25.23 -51.77
N ARG A 478 24.67 -24.78 -50.54
CA ARG A 478 25.11 -25.56 -49.36
C ARG A 478 23.92 -26.07 -48.60
N ILE A 479 24.02 -27.34 -48.17
CA ILE A 479 23.06 -27.95 -47.26
C ILE A 479 23.84 -28.36 -46.03
N PHE A 480 23.41 -27.85 -44.87
CA PHE A 480 23.96 -28.24 -43.57
C PHE A 480 23.05 -29.29 -42.94
N VAL A 481 23.64 -30.39 -42.50
CA VAL A 481 22.96 -31.38 -41.66
C VAL A 481 23.35 -31.11 -40.22
N VAL A 482 22.41 -30.57 -39.44
CA VAL A 482 22.65 -30.13 -38.07
C VAL A 482 22.05 -31.13 -37.10
N TYR A 483 22.83 -31.57 -36.12
CA TYR A 483 22.38 -32.42 -35.02
C TYR A 483 22.16 -31.51 -33.80
N PRO A 484 20.89 -31.20 -33.43
CA PRO A 484 20.60 -30.34 -32.31
C PRO A 484 21.17 -30.93 -31.01
N LYS A 485 21.77 -30.09 -30.18
CA LYS A 485 22.20 -30.44 -28.84
C LYS A 485 21.04 -30.21 -27.84
N GLU A 486 21.07 -30.94 -26.73
CA GLU A 486 20.13 -30.75 -25.64
C GLU A 486 20.07 -29.26 -25.24
N GLY A 487 18.86 -28.71 -25.14
CA GLY A 487 18.61 -27.30 -24.82
C GLY A 487 18.72 -26.30 -25.98
N GLN A 488 19.10 -26.73 -27.20
CA GLN A 488 19.04 -25.86 -28.38
C GLN A 488 17.59 -25.63 -28.82
N THR A 489 17.29 -24.39 -29.23
CA THR A 489 15.98 -24.01 -29.75
C THR A 489 16.07 -23.75 -31.27
N LEU A 490 14.94 -23.78 -31.96
CA LEU A 490 14.89 -23.42 -33.38
C LEU A 490 15.42 -21.97 -33.59
N PHE A 491 15.11 -21.05 -32.67
CA PHE A 491 15.65 -19.67 -32.71
C PHE A 491 17.18 -19.65 -32.63
N SER A 492 17.79 -20.38 -31.70
CA SER A 492 19.25 -20.40 -31.54
C SER A 492 19.99 -21.01 -32.75
N LEU A 493 19.39 -21.99 -33.40
CA LEU A 493 19.93 -22.55 -34.63
C LEU A 493 19.73 -21.60 -35.81
N ALA A 494 18.54 -21.05 -35.98
CA ALA A 494 18.23 -20.10 -37.03
C ALA A 494 19.15 -18.85 -36.95
N ALA A 495 19.42 -18.36 -35.75
CA ALA A 495 20.36 -17.27 -35.49
C ALA A 495 21.81 -17.66 -35.89
N ALA A 496 22.25 -18.88 -35.55
CA ALA A 496 23.62 -19.35 -35.86
C ALA A 496 23.89 -19.52 -37.36
N TYR A 497 22.83 -19.80 -38.14
CA TYR A 497 22.94 -19.98 -39.60
C TYR A 497 22.36 -18.78 -40.38
N HIS A 498 21.93 -17.73 -39.70
CA HIS A 498 21.30 -16.52 -40.27
C HIS A 498 20.15 -16.84 -41.23
N ARG A 499 19.33 -17.82 -40.86
CA ARG A 499 18.17 -18.29 -41.65
C ARG A 499 16.88 -17.93 -40.91
N SER A 500 15.79 -17.75 -41.66
CA SER A 500 14.52 -17.59 -41.03
C SER A 500 14.03 -18.86 -40.36
N ARG A 501 13.43 -18.76 -39.17
CA ARG A 501 12.84 -19.93 -38.47
C ARG A 501 11.79 -20.63 -39.34
N ALA A 502 10.99 -19.81 -40.06
CA ALA A 502 9.96 -20.35 -40.96
C ALA A 502 10.55 -21.18 -42.09
N ALA A 503 11.68 -20.78 -42.69
CA ALA A 503 12.34 -21.53 -43.75
C ALA A 503 12.85 -22.87 -43.20
N ILE A 504 13.58 -22.88 -42.09
CA ILE A 504 14.09 -24.10 -41.46
C ILE A 504 12.94 -25.04 -41.07
N ALA A 505 11.84 -24.52 -40.53
CA ALA A 505 10.69 -25.35 -40.16
C ALA A 505 10.02 -25.98 -41.38
N ALA A 506 9.85 -25.23 -42.47
CA ALA A 506 9.27 -25.71 -43.73
C ALA A 506 10.15 -26.79 -44.37
N GLU A 507 11.48 -26.61 -44.43
CA GLU A 507 12.45 -27.55 -44.98
C GLU A 507 12.45 -28.88 -44.22
N ASN A 508 12.12 -28.86 -42.93
CA ASN A 508 12.16 -30.05 -42.08
C ASN A 508 10.78 -30.61 -41.70
N GLY A 509 9.70 -30.04 -42.23
CA GLY A 509 8.36 -30.51 -41.94
C GLY A 509 7.96 -30.33 -40.47
N LEU A 510 8.54 -29.33 -39.79
CA LEU A 510 8.15 -28.99 -38.42
C LEU A 510 6.78 -28.31 -38.40
N ALA A 511 6.03 -28.49 -37.33
CA ALA A 511 4.72 -27.90 -37.19
C ALA A 511 4.79 -26.33 -37.11
N GLU A 512 3.78 -25.65 -37.60
CA GLU A 512 3.74 -24.16 -37.58
C GLU A 512 3.89 -23.59 -36.16
N ASP A 513 3.38 -24.28 -35.15
CA ASP A 513 3.54 -23.91 -33.75
C ASP A 513 4.99 -23.89 -33.28
N ALA A 514 5.86 -24.74 -33.85
CA ALA A 514 7.31 -24.69 -33.57
C ALA A 514 7.96 -23.37 -34.00
N VAL A 515 7.38 -22.68 -35.00
CA VAL A 515 7.84 -21.34 -35.45
C VAL A 515 7.26 -20.23 -34.58
N GLN A 516 6.02 -20.39 -34.17
CA GLN A 516 5.28 -19.36 -33.41
C GLN A 516 5.59 -19.38 -31.91
N ILE A 517 5.98 -20.55 -31.38
CA ILE A 517 6.35 -20.67 -29.97
C ILE A 517 7.69 -20.00 -29.72
N SER A 518 7.62 -18.78 -29.25
CA SER A 518 8.74 -17.92 -28.87
C SER A 518 9.37 -18.29 -27.53
N HIS A 519 9.04 -19.45 -26.94
CA HIS A 519 9.53 -19.83 -25.62
C HIS A 519 10.97 -20.33 -25.66
N LEU A 520 11.81 -19.82 -24.74
CA LEU A 520 13.17 -20.31 -24.47
C LEU A 520 13.22 -21.79 -24.09
N THR A 521 12.08 -22.36 -23.69
CA THR A 521 11.95 -23.75 -23.21
C THR A 521 11.62 -24.75 -24.30
N HIS A 522 11.31 -24.33 -25.52
CA HIS A 522 11.13 -25.30 -26.62
C HIS A 522 12.49 -25.71 -27.17
N SER A 523 13.02 -26.75 -26.58
CA SER A 523 14.17 -27.45 -27.09
C SER A 523 13.76 -28.32 -28.29
N LEU A 524 14.68 -28.55 -29.21
CA LEU A 524 14.52 -29.49 -30.30
C LEU A 524 14.76 -30.96 -29.84
N ASP A 525 14.45 -31.25 -28.58
CA ASP A 525 14.57 -32.57 -27.99
C ASP A 525 13.71 -33.59 -28.76
N GLY A 526 14.31 -34.66 -29.22
CA GLY A 526 13.67 -35.67 -30.05
C GLY A 526 13.81 -35.46 -31.56
N VAL A 527 14.36 -34.33 -32.02
CA VAL A 527 14.72 -34.12 -33.41
C VAL A 527 16.14 -34.65 -33.65
N HIS A 528 16.25 -35.70 -34.44
CA HIS A 528 17.56 -36.33 -34.69
C HIS A 528 18.50 -35.48 -35.53
N HIS A 529 18.00 -34.80 -36.55
CA HIS A 529 18.77 -33.89 -37.40
C HIS A 529 17.84 -32.89 -38.10
N LEU A 530 18.38 -31.74 -38.44
CA LEU A 530 17.73 -30.72 -39.26
C LEU A 530 18.53 -30.48 -40.54
N LEU A 531 17.83 -30.28 -41.62
CA LEU A 531 18.40 -29.77 -42.87
C LEU A 531 18.26 -28.25 -42.88
N ILE A 532 19.35 -27.52 -43.14
CA ILE A 532 19.38 -26.09 -43.32
C ILE A 532 20.02 -25.80 -44.66
N THR A 533 19.23 -25.24 -45.59
CA THR A 533 19.75 -24.85 -46.90
C THR A 533 20.28 -23.40 -46.83
N ASP A 534 21.38 -23.14 -47.57
CA ASP A 534 21.97 -21.82 -47.66
C ASP A 534 21.32 -21.02 -48.82
N GLU A 535 19.99 -20.98 -48.88
CA GLU A 535 19.24 -20.16 -49.84
C GLU A 535 18.77 -18.85 -49.18
N ALA A 536 18.79 -17.76 -49.95
CA ALA A 536 18.44 -16.41 -49.45
C ALA A 536 16.96 -16.27 -49.07
#